data_a3d637745ad0408156bc810dd3f99abc
#
_entry.id   a3d637745ad0408156bc810dd3f99abc
#
_cell.length_a   1.000
_cell.length_b   1.000
_cell.length_c   1.000
_cell.angle_alpha   90.00
_cell.angle_beta   90.00
_cell.angle_gamma   90.00
#
_symmetry.space_group_name_H-M   'P 1'
#
loop_
_entity.id
_entity.type
_entity.pdbx_description
1 polymer ?
#
loop_
_entity_poly.entity_id
_entity_poly.type
_entity_poly.pdbx_seq_one_letter_code
_entity_poly.pdbx_strand_id
1 'polypeptide(L)'
;MEQLNLFTDSPSQMKRTPLASRLRPETLDEYVGQKHLVGPGMLLRQLIEKDQVSSMIFWGPPGVGKTTLARIIAHSTNAQFVEFSAVTSGIKEVKEVMKQAEDNRRLGIRTLLFTDEIHRFNKAQQDAFLPYVEKGSIVLVGATTENPSFEINSALLSRCKVFILKALEEDDLYGLLKTALTSEKGFGDMQIDISDEHLHAIAAFANGDARTALNTLEMCVLNGALDASGAITVSKETVAQCMDRRSLLYDKNGEEHYNLISALHKSMRNSDPDAAVYWLGRMIDGGENPLYIARRLVRFASEDVGMADSGALQVAVAAYQACHFLGLPECNVHLAHAAVYLSMAPKSNALEVACNEVSADISEMPAEPVPMQIRNAPTSLMKEAGYGKGYIYAHDTEEKISKMQCLPDKLKDRTYYHPGVQGEEARISKRLNEIRKWRNEP
;
A
#
# COMPACT_ATOMS: atom_id res chain seq x y z
N MET A 1 13.26 -39.91 23.51
CA MET A 1 14.16 -38.98 24.23
C MET A 1 13.46 -37.66 24.32
N GLU A 2 12.84 -37.41 25.46
CA GLU A 2 12.17 -36.17 25.80
C GLU A 2 13.22 -35.06 25.89
N GLN A 3 13.19 -34.10 24.96
CA GLN A 3 13.88 -32.85 25.17
C GLN A 3 13.04 -32.05 26.18
N LEU A 4 13.45 -32.08 27.43
CA LEU A 4 13.00 -31.14 28.46
C LEU A 4 13.17 -29.74 27.96
N ASN A 5 12.05 -29.00 27.82
CA ASN A 5 12.01 -27.56 27.70
C ASN A 5 12.59 -26.94 28.98
N LEU A 6 13.90 -26.67 29.00
CA LEU A 6 14.66 -26.09 30.12
C LEU A 6 14.58 -24.56 30.19
N PHE A 7 13.65 -23.94 29.47
CA PHE A 7 13.38 -22.49 29.53
C PHE A 7 11.92 -22.24 29.92
N THR A 8 11.57 -22.60 31.16
CA THR A 8 10.49 -21.87 31.83
C THR A 8 11.08 -20.51 32.17
N ASP A 9 10.57 -19.46 31.50
CA ASP A 9 10.93 -18.08 31.79
C ASP A 9 10.75 -17.83 33.29
N SER A 10 11.84 -17.42 33.96
CA SER A 10 11.76 -17.07 35.39
C SER A 10 10.86 -15.83 35.52
N PRO A 11 10.13 -15.66 36.62
CA PRO A 11 9.23 -14.51 36.85
C PRO A 11 9.91 -13.15 36.64
N SER A 12 11.23 -13.07 36.81
CA SER A 12 12.02 -11.87 36.53
C SER A 12 12.29 -11.59 35.07
N GLN A 13 12.25 -12.61 34.19
CA GLN A 13 12.36 -12.44 32.73
C GLN A 13 11.01 -12.07 32.10
N MET A 14 9.89 -12.58 32.63
CA MET A 14 8.54 -12.15 32.19
C MET A 14 8.34 -10.64 32.34
N LYS A 15 8.87 -10.00 33.39
CA LYS A 15 8.77 -8.54 33.59
C LYS A 15 9.60 -7.70 32.58
N ARG A 16 10.50 -8.32 31.82
CA ARG A 16 11.29 -7.64 30.77
C ARG A 16 10.68 -7.72 29.37
N THR A 17 9.68 -8.58 29.19
CA THR A 17 8.97 -8.71 27.91
C THR A 17 7.96 -7.57 27.74
N PRO A 18 7.88 -6.88 26.59
CA PRO A 18 6.93 -5.80 26.35
C PRO A 18 5.48 -6.19 26.66
N LEU A 19 4.72 -5.27 27.24
CA LEU A 19 3.32 -5.47 27.67
C LEU A 19 2.46 -6.04 26.54
N ALA A 20 2.59 -5.51 25.31
CA ALA A 20 1.88 -5.99 24.13
C ALA A 20 2.16 -7.47 23.79
N SER A 21 3.32 -8.00 24.17
CA SER A 21 3.66 -9.42 23.97
C SER A 21 3.12 -10.30 25.09
N ARG A 22 3.13 -9.81 26.33
CA ARG A 22 2.62 -10.53 27.52
C ARG A 22 1.11 -10.70 27.49
N LEU A 23 0.38 -9.68 27.03
CA LEU A 23 -1.08 -9.65 26.93
C LEU A 23 -1.62 -10.20 25.61
N ARG A 24 -0.80 -10.89 24.81
CA ARG A 24 -1.28 -11.44 23.55
C ARG A 24 -2.35 -12.49 23.81
N PRO A 25 -3.56 -12.33 23.22
CA PRO A 25 -4.64 -13.31 23.34
C PRO A 25 -4.24 -14.71 22.84
N GLU A 26 -4.69 -15.73 23.54
CA GLU A 26 -4.47 -17.15 23.21
C GLU A 26 -5.74 -17.81 22.65
N THR A 27 -6.91 -17.20 22.89
CA THR A 27 -8.22 -17.70 22.45
C THR A 27 -8.98 -16.65 21.66
N LEU A 28 -10.01 -17.07 20.90
CA LEU A 28 -10.90 -16.16 20.19
C LEU A 28 -11.73 -15.28 21.13
N ASP A 29 -12.01 -15.75 22.34
CA ASP A 29 -12.83 -15.01 23.30
C ASP A 29 -12.02 -13.89 24.00
N GLU A 30 -10.71 -14.05 24.09
CA GLU A 30 -9.78 -12.99 24.54
C GLU A 30 -9.44 -11.99 23.43
N TYR A 31 -9.76 -12.33 22.17
CA TYR A 31 -9.36 -11.54 21.01
C TYR A 31 -10.24 -10.29 20.86
N VAL A 32 -9.64 -9.12 21.04
CA VAL A 32 -10.34 -7.84 21.06
C VAL A 32 -10.65 -7.35 19.64
N GLY A 33 -11.85 -6.83 19.44
CA GLY A 33 -12.29 -6.26 18.17
C GLY A 33 -12.63 -7.30 17.09
N GLN A 34 -12.62 -6.90 15.83
CA GLN A 34 -12.87 -7.73 14.63
C GLN A 34 -14.17 -8.57 14.70
N LYS A 35 -15.21 -8.10 15.38
CA LYS A 35 -16.48 -8.81 15.60
C LYS A 35 -17.14 -9.26 14.29
N HIS A 36 -16.91 -8.54 13.20
CA HIS A 36 -17.40 -8.87 11.86
C HIS A 36 -16.70 -10.10 11.24
N LEU A 37 -15.58 -10.55 11.76
CA LEU A 37 -14.83 -11.73 11.29
C LEU A 37 -14.94 -12.90 12.26
N VAL A 38 -14.74 -12.64 13.57
CA VAL A 38 -14.62 -13.67 14.60
C VAL A 38 -15.71 -13.62 15.67
N GLY A 39 -16.70 -12.73 15.51
CA GLY A 39 -17.89 -12.73 16.37
C GLY A 39 -18.71 -14.01 16.26
N PRO A 40 -19.62 -14.26 17.21
CA PRO A 40 -20.49 -15.45 17.17
C PRO A 40 -21.22 -15.58 15.82
N GLY A 41 -21.13 -16.77 15.21
CA GLY A 41 -21.78 -17.04 13.92
C GLY A 41 -21.07 -16.51 12.67
N MET A 42 -19.95 -15.82 12.81
CA MET A 42 -19.19 -15.32 11.67
C MET A 42 -18.40 -16.44 10.98
N LEU A 43 -18.22 -16.28 9.65
CA LEU A 43 -17.61 -17.30 8.80
C LEU A 43 -16.26 -17.78 9.29
N LEU A 44 -15.35 -16.86 9.62
CA LEU A 44 -13.99 -17.22 10.04
C LEU A 44 -14.02 -17.99 11.38
N ARG A 45 -14.85 -17.55 12.34
CA ARG A 45 -15.05 -18.27 13.61
C ARG A 45 -15.55 -19.69 13.39
N GLN A 46 -16.55 -19.86 12.53
CA GLN A 46 -17.09 -21.20 12.20
C GLN A 46 -16.04 -22.12 11.56
N LEU A 47 -15.18 -21.58 10.68
CA LEU A 47 -14.10 -22.34 10.04
C LEU A 47 -13.08 -22.81 11.08
N ILE A 48 -12.75 -21.96 12.06
CA ILE A 48 -11.82 -22.28 13.14
C ILE A 48 -12.42 -23.36 14.06
N GLU A 49 -13.65 -23.15 14.53
CA GLU A 49 -14.35 -24.09 15.43
C GLU A 49 -14.61 -25.45 14.81
N LYS A 50 -14.80 -25.51 13.48
CA LYS A 50 -14.99 -26.79 12.73
C LYS A 50 -13.66 -27.38 12.24
N ASP A 51 -12.54 -26.80 12.56
CA ASP A 51 -11.21 -27.21 12.05
C ASP A 51 -11.13 -27.31 10.50
N GLN A 52 -11.82 -26.39 9.81
CA GLN A 52 -11.93 -26.33 8.34
C GLN A 52 -11.23 -25.10 7.76
N VAL A 53 -10.10 -24.73 8.36
CA VAL A 53 -9.32 -23.57 7.88
C VAL A 53 -8.61 -23.90 6.57
N SER A 54 -8.69 -22.97 5.63
CA SER A 54 -7.97 -22.98 4.35
C SER A 54 -6.99 -21.83 4.31
N SER A 55 -6.13 -21.80 3.32
CA SER A 55 -5.18 -20.69 3.13
C SER A 55 -5.92 -19.36 2.99
N MET A 56 -5.35 -18.31 3.62
CA MET A 56 -5.99 -17.00 3.73
C MET A 56 -4.98 -15.86 3.77
N ILE A 57 -5.46 -14.67 3.46
CA ILE A 57 -4.72 -13.41 3.55
C ILE A 57 -5.45 -12.51 4.54
N PHE A 58 -4.73 -12.02 5.53
CA PHE A 58 -5.19 -11.00 6.46
C PHE A 58 -4.71 -9.64 5.98
N TRP A 59 -5.64 -8.81 5.54
CA TRP A 59 -5.38 -7.45 5.10
C TRP A 59 -5.94 -6.43 6.09
N GLY A 60 -5.13 -5.49 6.51
CA GLY A 60 -5.56 -4.41 7.41
C GLY A 60 -4.39 -3.66 8.03
N PRO A 61 -4.67 -2.56 8.76
CA PRO A 61 -3.64 -1.69 9.31
C PRO A 61 -2.74 -2.41 10.34
N PRO A 62 -1.62 -1.82 10.73
CA PRO A 62 -0.74 -2.38 11.76
C PRO A 62 -1.46 -2.45 13.11
N GLY A 63 -0.99 -3.32 14.01
CA GLY A 63 -1.47 -3.43 15.39
C GLY A 63 -2.90 -3.97 15.61
N VAL A 64 -3.63 -4.34 14.57
CA VAL A 64 -5.03 -4.85 14.66
C VAL A 64 -5.14 -6.34 15.00
N GLY A 65 -4.01 -7.01 15.25
CA GLY A 65 -3.99 -8.40 15.71
C GLY A 65 -3.83 -9.47 14.63
N LYS A 66 -3.38 -9.19 13.40
CA LYS A 66 -3.19 -10.16 12.32
C LYS A 66 -2.36 -11.38 12.75
N THR A 67 -1.18 -11.17 13.30
CA THR A 67 -0.29 -12.23 13.81
C THR A 67 -0.90 -13.00 14.97
N THR A 68 -1.59 -12.29 15.87
CA THR A 68 -2.29 -12.89 17.01
C THR A 68 -3.41 -13.82 16.54
N LEU A 69 -4.23 -13.39 15.59
CA LEU A 69 -5.30 -14.22 15.03
C LEU A 69 -4.75 -15.48 14.35
N ALA A 70 -3.64 -15.37 13.63
CA ALA A 70 -2.99 -16.53 13.02
C ALA A 70 -2.52 -17.55 14.06
N ARG A 71 -1.97 -17.08 15.20
CA ARG A 71 -1.53 -17.97 16.30
C ARG A 71 -2.74 -18.64 16.99
N ILE A 72 -3.82 -17.91 17.22
CA ILE A 72 -5.07 -18.46 17.77
C ILE A 72 -5.61 -19.56 16.85
N ILE A 73 -5.63 -19.33 15.53
CA ILE A 73 -6.06 -20.33 14.55
C ILE A 73 -5.20 -21.58 14.64
N ALA A 74 -3.88 -21.45 14.66
CA ALA A 74 -2.99 -22.59 14.74
C ALA A 74 -3.18 -23.40 16.02
N HIS A 75 -3.34 -22.71 17.15
CA HIS A 75 -3.61 -23.34 18.45
C HIS A 75 -4.97 -24.08 18.45
N SER A 76 -6.01 -23.40 17.97
CA SER A 76 -7.38 -23.97 17.92
C SER A 76 -7.53 -25.16 16.96
N THR A 77 -6.65 -25.28 15.96
CA THR A 77 -6.69 -26.35 14.94
C THR A 77 -5.60 -27.41 15.12
N ASN A 78 -4.89 -27.42 16.25
CA ASN A 78 -3.76 -28.31 16.53
C ASN A 78 -2.72 -28.38 15.40
N ALA A 79 -2.55 -27.27 14.66
CA ALA A 79 -1.56 -27.17 13.60
C ALA A 79 -0.20 -26.71 14.14
N GLN A 80 0.87 -27.25 13.59
CA GLN A 80 2.20 -26.73 13.86
C GLN A 80 2.31 -25.32 13.30
N PHE A 81 2.51 -24.32 14.16
CA PHE A 81 2.67 -22.93 13.77
C PHE A 81 4.14 -22.68 13.37
N VAL A 82 4.33 -22.20 12.15
CA VAL A 82 5.63 -21.77 11.63
C VAL A 82 5.50 -20.31 11.23
N GLU A 83 6.25 -19.46 11.92
CA GLU A 83 6.29 -18.02 11.62
C GLU A 83 7.46 -17.72 10.68
N PHE A 84 7.18 -17.04 9.60
CA PHE A 84 8.13 -16.72 8.55
C PHE A 84 8.11 -15.21 8.26
N SER A 85 9.27 -14.56 8.31
CA SER A 85 9.38 -13.14 8.02
C SER A 85 9.87 -12.91 6.60
N ALA A 86 9.08 -12.20 5.79
CA ALA A 86 9.47 -11.81 4.44
C ALA A 86 10.69 -10.87 4.40
N VAL A 87 10.99 -10.22 5.52
CA VAL A 87 12.11 -9.25 5.62
C VAL A 87 13.46 -9.93 5.77
N THR A 88 13.51 -11.04 6.51
CA THR A 88 14.77 -11.69 6.89
C THR A 88 15.07 -12.99 6.15
N SER A 89 14.07 -13.54 5.44
CA SER A 89 14.14 -14.90 4.93
C SER A 89 14.35 -14.98 3.42
N GLY A 90 15.34 -15.79 3.02
CA GLY A 90 15.67 -16.05 1.63
C GLY A 90 14.90 -17.25 1.03
N ILE A 91 14.96 -17.39 -0.29
CA ILE A 91 14.27 -18.47 -1.03
C ILE A 91 14.70 -19.88 -0.60
N LYS A 92 15.93 -20.03 -0.05
CA LYS A 92 16.42 -21.31 0.45
C LYS A 92 15.68 -21.74 1.71
N GLU A 93 15.48 -20.81 2.65
CA GLU A 93 14.76 -21.06 3.91
C GLU A 93 13.29 -21.39 3.63
N VAL A 94 12.66 -20.67 2.67
CA VAL A 94 11.30 -21.01 2.20
C VAL A 94 11.24 -22.48 1.78
N LYS A 95 12.18 -22.95 0.95
CA LYS A 95 12.21 -24.34 0.47
C LYS A 95 12.44 -25.36 1.58
N GLU A 96 13.24 -25.05 2.58
CA GLU A 96 13.48 -25.93 3.73
C GLU A 96 12.22 -26.10 4.58
N VAL A 97 11.54 -24.99 4.90
CA VAL A 97 10.27 -25.00 5.63
C VAL A 97 9.19 -25.76 4.84
N MET A 98 9.14 -25.58 3.52
CA MET A 98 8.19 -26.31 2.67
C MET A 98 8.46 -27.82 2.68
N LYS A 99 9.72 -28.24 2.64
CA LYS A 99 10.10 -29.66 2.74
C LYS A 99 9.68 -30.24 4.09
N GLN A 100 9.95 -29.52 5.17
CA GLN A 100 9.53 -29.94 6.51
C GLN A 100 8.00 -30.06 6.63
N ALA A 101 7.25 -29.12 6.05
CA ALA A 101 5.80 -29.19 6.02
C ALA A 101 5.28 -30.40 5.23
N GLU A 102 5.94 -30.80 4.15
CA GLU A 102 5.60 -32.00 3.39
C GLU A 102 5.87 -33.27 4.20
N ASP A 103 6.98 -33.32 4.94
CA ASP A 103 7.29 -34.42 5.83
C ASP A 103 6.29 -34.50 7.01
N ASN A 104 5.92 -33.36 7.59
CA ASN A 104 4.88 -33.29 8.61
C ASN A 104 3.53 -33.82 8.09
N ARG A 105 3.15 -33.43 6.87
CA ARG A 105 1.92 -33.92 6.24
C ARG A 105 1.85 -35.45 6.12
N ARG A 106 3.00 -36.09 5.80
CA ARG A 106 3.12 -37.55 5.74
C ARG A 106 2.90 -38.20 7.10
N LEU A 107 3.20 -37.48 8.17
CA LEU A 107 2.98 -37.92 9.56
C LEU A 107 1.58 -37.54 10.09
N GLY A 108 0.73 -36.95 9.25
CA GLY A 108 -0.60 -36.48 9.64
C GLY A 108 -0.59 -35.16 10.43
N ILE A 109 0.55 -34.46 10.49
CA ILE A 109 0.68 -33.19 11.19
C ILE A 109 0.40 -32.06 10.19
N ARG A 110 -0.58 -31.20 10.52
CA ARG A 110 -0.91 -30.02 9.73
C ARG A 110 0.09 -28.91 10.05
N THR A 111 0.55 -28.18 9.03
CA THR A 111 1.44 -27.03 9.20
C THR A 111 0.72 -25.75 8.79
N LEU A 112 0.57 -24.81 9.72
CA LEU A 112 0.10 -23.45 9.46
C LEU A 112 1.32 -22.55 9.32
N LEU A 113 1.55 -22.06 8.10
CA LEU A 113 2.63 -21.15 7.79
C LEU A 113 2.11 -19.71 7.84
N PHE A 114 2.54 -18.97 8.84
CA PHE A 114 2.26 -17.54 8.93
C PHE A 114 3.38 -16.74 8.28
N THR A 115 3.03 -15.85 7.36
CA THR A 115 3.98 -14.95 6.70
C THR A 115 3.57 -13.52 6.97
N ASP A 116 4.36 -12.83 7.79
CA ASP A 116 4.15 -11.40 8.02
C ASP A 116 4.69 -10.58 6.85
N GLU A 117 3.98 -9.50 6.51
CA GLU A 117 4.30 -8.61 5.38
C GLU A 117 4.56 -9.38 4.06
N ILE A 118 3.65 -10.30 3.71
CA ILE A 118 3.78 -11.20 2.54
C ILE A 118 4.02 -10.44 1.23
N HIS A 119 3.59 -9.18 1.13
CA HIS A 119 3.82 -8.31 -0.03
C HIS A 119 5.31 -8.01 -0.29
N ARG A 120 6.18 -8.18 0.71
CA ARG A 120 7.63 -7.98 0.55
C ARG A 120 8.33 -9.11 -0.19
N PHE A 121 7.67 -10.24 -0.35
CA PHE A 121 8.17 -11.30 -1.23
C PHE A 121 8.01 -10.92 -2.69
N ASN A 122 9.05 -11.12 -3.48
CA ASN A 122 8.94 -10.99 -4.92
C ASN A 122 8.07 -12.12 -5.52
N LYS A 123 7.67 -11.96 -6.79
CA LYS A 123 6.77 -12.91 -7.48
C LYS A 123 7.28 -14.36 -7.44
N ALA A 124 8.59 -14.58 -7.64
CA ALA A 124 9.17 -15.93 -7.62
C ALA A 124 9.13 -16.56 -6.22
N GLN A 125 9.26 -15.76 -5.16
CA GLN A 125 9.13 -16.24 -3.78
C GLN A 125 7.66 -16.57 -3.46
N GLN A 126 6.71 -15.76 -3.90
CA GLN A 126 5.28 -16.05 -3.76
C GLN A 126 4.87 -17.30 -4.55
N ASP A 127 5.40 -17.51 -5.76
CA ASP A 127 5.16 -18.70 -6.56
C ASP A 127 5.67 -19.99 -5.89
N ALA A 128 6.72 -19.89 -5.07
CA ALA A 128 7.25 -21.04 -4.35
C ALA A 128 6.26 -21.66 -3.35
N PHE A 129 5.26 -20.92 -2.88
CA PHE A 129 4.21 -21.44 -2.01
C PHE A 129 3.13 -22.24 -2.76
N LEU A 130 2.89 -21.95 -4.04
CA LEU A 130 1.77 -22.50 -4.81
C LEU A 130 1.66 -24.03 -4.76
N PRO A 131 2.74 -24.81 -5.03
CA PRO A 131 2.64 -26.27 -5.05
C PRO A 131 2.24 -26.87 -3.69
N TYR A 132 2.60 -26.21 -2.59
CA TYR A 132 2.34 -26.69 -1.23
C TYR A 132 0.97 -26.27 -0.71
N VAL A 133 0.48 -25.10 -1.13
CA VAL A 133 -0.90 -24.64 -0.91
C VAL A 133 -1.87 -25.56 -1.66
N GLU A 134 -1.59 -25.85 -2.93
CA GLU A 134 -2.44 -26.73 -3.77
C GLU A 134 -2.51 -28.16 -3.25
N LYS A 135 -1.39 -28.71 -2.77
CA LYS A 135 -1.35 -30.04 -2.18
C LYS A 135 -1.92 -30.12 -0.76
N GLY A 136 -2.20 -28.98 -0.14
CA GLY A 136 -2.61 -28.91 1.27
C GLY A 136 -1.49 -29.30 2.24
N SER A 137 -0.22 -29.21 1.83
CA SER A 137 0.93 -29.47 2.70
C SER A 137 1.11 -28.36 3.73
N ILE A 138 0.65 -27.17 3.39
CA ILE A 138 0.56 -26.01 4.29
C ILE A 138 -0.82 -25.38 4.23
N VAL A 139 -1.22 -24.77 5.34
CA VAL A 139 -2.23 -23.72 5.38
C VAL A 139 -1.48 -22.41 5.46
N LEU A 140 -1.48 -21.64 4.37
CA LEU A 140 -0.80 -20.34 4.32
C LEU A 140 -1.71 -19.27 4.93
N VAL A 141 -1.18 -18.54 5.91
CA VAL A 141 -1.79 -17.31 6.43
C VAL A 141 -0.85 -16.15 6.15
N GLY A 142 -1.09 -15.42 5.08
CA GLY A 142 -0.34 -14.21 4.76
C GLY A 142 -0.94 -12.99 5.46
N ALA A 143 -0.10 -12.17 6.08
CA ALA A 143 -0.52 -10.87 6.62
C ALA A 143 0.07 -9.74 5.77
N THR A 144 -0.71 -8.70 5.54
CA THR A 144 -0.27 -7.51 4.80
C THR A 144 -1.01 -6.26 5.26
N THR A 145 -0.33 -5.14 5.21
CA THR A 145 -0.92 -3.80 5.33
C THR A 145 -1.30 -3.22 3.97
N GLU A 146 -0.75 -3.77 2.88
CA GLU A 146 -0.98 -3.30 1.53
C GLU A 146 -2.13 -4.03 0.84
N ASN A 147 -2.74 -3.39 -0.18
CA ASN A 147 -3.86 -4.00 -0.90
C ASN A 147 -3.40 -5.26 -1.64
N PRO A 148 -3.91 -6.45 -1.25
CA PRO A 148 -3.46 -7.72 -1.80
C PRO A 148 -3.70 -7.87 -3.31
N SER A 149 -4.65 -7.13 -3.88
CA SER A 149 -4.93 -7.18 -5.32
C SER A 149 -3.81 -6.60 -6.18
N PHE A 150 -2.94 -5.75 -5.61
CA PHE A 150 -1.80 -5.16 -6.33
C PHE A 150 -0.48 -5.87 -6.01
N GLU A 151 -0.34 -6.37 -4.77
CA GLU A 151 0.94 -6.81 -4.24
C GLU A 151 1.10 -8.34 -4.21
N ILE A 152 -0.01 -9.07 -4.20
CA ILE A 152 0.03 -10.53 -4.16
C ILE A 152 -0.21 -11.10 -5.56
N ASN A 153 0.59 -12.08 -5.93
CA ASN A 153 0.43 -12.82 -7.19
C ASN A 153 -0.99 -13.36 -7.32
N SER A 154 -1.62 -13.12 -8.47
CA SER A 154 -2.99 -13.54 -8.75
C SER A 154 -3.22 -15.05 -8.61
N ALA A 155 -2.20 -15.86 -8.94
CA ALA A 155 -2.25 -17.31 -8.76
C ALA A 155 -2.32 -17.73 -7.28
N LEU A 156 -1.60 -17.02 -6.40
CA LEU A 156 -1.67 -17.26 -4.96
C LEU A 156 -2.98 -16.71 -4.37
N LEU A 157 -3.37 -15.50 -4.79
CA LEU A 157 -4.58 -14.85 -4.33
C LEU A 157 -5.85 -15.66 -4.65
N SER A 158 -5.90 -16.31 -5.83
CA SER A 158 -7.02 -17.17 -6.23
C SER A 158 -7.21 -18.42 -5.35
N ARG A 159 -6.19 -18.80 -4.56
CA ARG A 159 -6.19 -19.96 -3.67
C ARG A 159 -6.33 -19.59 -2.20
N CYS A 160 -6.41 -18.30 -1.90
CA CYS A 160 -6.52 -17.78 -0.54
C CYS A 160 -7.83 -16.99 -0.37
N LYS A 161 -8.46 -17.11 0.80
CA LYS A 161 -9.56 -16.22 1.18
C LYS A 161 -8.98 -14.94 1.77
N VAL A 162 -9.43 -13.79 1.31
CA VAL A 162 -9.02 -12.51 1.88
C VAL A 162 -9.99 -12.13 3.00
N PHE A 163 -9.45 -11.84 4.17
CA PHE A 163 -10.17 -11.30 5.32
C PHE A 163 -9.64 -9.90 5.63
N ILE A 164 -10.55 -8.93 5.67
CA ILE A 164 -10.21 -7.54 5.92
C ILE A 164 -10.36 -7.25 7.41
N LEU A 165 -9.24 -7.00 8.09
CA LEU A 165 -9.21 -6.54 9.46
C LEU A 165 -9.30 -5.01 9.50
N LYS A 166 -10.16 -4.50 10.36
CA LYS A 166 -10.36 -3.06 10.54
C LYS A 166 -9.50 -2.54 11.69
N ALA A 167 -9.25 -1.23 11.70
CA ALA A 167 -8.72 -0.55 12.88
C ALA A 167 -9.64 -0.85 14.08
N LEU A 168 -9.06 -0.98 15.26
CA LEU A 168 -9.82 -1.21 16.48
C LEU A 168 -10.57 0.07 16.86
N GLU A 169 -11.79 -0.08 17.36
CA GLU A 169 -12.55 1.04 17.91
C GLU A 169 -11.93 1.55 19.22
N GLU A 170 -12.15 2.81 19.56
CA GLU A 170 -11.64 3.41 20.78
C GLU A 170 -12.07 2.62 22.04
N ASP A 171 -13.33 2.17 22.07
CA ASP A 171 -13.87 1.36 23.16
C ASP A 171 -13.18 0.00 23.29
N ASP A 172 -12.81 -0.63 22.17
CA ASP A 172 -12.06 -1.88 22.15
C ASP A 172 -10.66 -1.67 22.76
N LEU A 173 -9.98 -0.58 22.41
CA LEU A 173 -8.68 -0.21 22.96
C LEU A 173 -8.76 0.17 24.44
N TYR A 174 -9.77 0.93 24.84
CA TYR A 174 -10.01 1.26 26.23
C TYR A 174 -10.22 -0.01 27.08
N GLY A 175 -11.03 -0.95 26.60
CA GLY A 175 -11.23 -2.25 27.24
C GLY A 175 -9.93 -3.05 27.38
N LEU A 176 -9.09 -3.04 26.33
CA LEU A 176 -7.78 -3.67 26.34
C LEU A 176 -6.85 -3.04 27.39
N LEU A 177 -6.82 -1.70 27.50
CA LEU A 177 -6.02 -0.98 28.50
C LEU A 177 -6.48 -1.29 29.94
N LYS A 178 -7.79 -1.38 30.17
CA LYS A 178 -8.35 -1.82 31.47
C LYS A 178 -7.93 -3.24 31.80
N THR A 179 -7.99 -4.14 30.84
CA THR A 179 -7.52 -5.53 31.02
C THR A 179 -6.03 -5.56 31.34
N ALA A 180 -5.23 -4.71 30.71
CA ALA A 180 -3.79 -4.61 30.97
C ALA A 180 -3.46 -4.20 32.41
N LEU A 181 -4.29 -3.34 33.03
CA LEU A 181 -4.12 -2.90 34.41
C LEU A 181 -4.50 -3.98 35.45
N THR A 182 -5.44 -4.85 35.10
CA THR A 182 -6.01 -5.84 36.05
C THR A 182 -5.48 -7.25 35.88
N SER A 183 -4.95 -7.58 34.70
CA SER A 183 -4.43 -8.92 34.37
C SER A 183 -3.11 -9.19 35.09
N GLU A 184 -2.92 -10.41 35.58
CA GLU A 184 -1.65 -10.92 36.11
C GLU A 184 -0.53 -10.91 35.03
N LYS A 185 -0.89 -11.12 33.76
CA LYS A 185 0.03 -11.00 32.62
C LYS A 185 0.41 -9.54 32.34
N GLY A 186 -0.35 -8.57 32.85
CA GLY A 186 -0.16 -7.14 32.70
C GLY A 186 0.47 -6.50 33.95
N PHE A 187 -0.30 -5.65 34.61
CA PHE A 187 0.07 -4.88 35.79
C PHE A 187 -0.75 -5.27 37.01
N GLY A 188 -1.48 -6.39 36.99
CA GLY A 188 -2.40 -6.78 38.09
C GLY A 188 -1.75 -6.91 39.46
N ASP A 189 -0.42 -7.09 39.55
CA ASP A 189 0.35 -7.14 40.78
C ASP A 189 0.72 -5.72 41.34
N MET A 190 0.40 -4.66 40.58
CA MET A 190 0.80 -3.29 40.92
C MET A 190 -0.43 -2.43 41.28
N GLN A 191 -0.26 -1.53 42.20
CA GLN A 191 -1.27 -0.50 42.45
C GLN A 191 -0.99 0.70 41.55
N ILE A 192 -1.86 0.88 40.53
CA ILE A 192 -1.72 1.95 39.54
C ILE A 192 -2.96 2.84 39.64
N ASP A 193 -2.73 4.12 39.90
CA ASP A 193 -3.73 5.16 39.86
C ASP A 193 -3.64 5.93 38.54
N ILE A 194 -4.56 5.63 37.65
CA ILE A 194 -4.73 6.28 36.33
C ILE A 194 -6.21 6.52 36.07
N SER A 195 -6.59 7.73 35.68
CA SER A 195 -8.00 8.06 35.44
C SER A 195 -8.52 7.46 34.15
N ASP A 196 -9.83 7.22 34.07
CA ASP A 196 -10.49 6.76 32.84
C ASP A 196 -10.31 7.77 31.67
N GLU A 197 -10.26 9.07 31.98
CA GLU A 197 -9.98 10.12 31.00
C GLU A 197 -8.59 9.92 30.35
N HIS A 198 -7.58 9.56 31.13
CA HIS A 198 -6.24 9.27 30.62
C HIS A 198 -6.21 8.00 29.76
N LEU A 199 -6.97 6.96 30.13
CA LEU A 199 -7.07 5.74 29.34
C LEU A 199 -7.77 5.99 28.00
N HIS A 200 -8.84 6.79 27.97
CA HIS A 200 -9.48 7.23 26.73
C HIS A 200 -8.54 8.06 25.88
N ALA A 201 -7.75 8.97 26.47
CA ALA A 201 -6.76 9.74 25.72
C ALA A 201 -5.70 8.84 25.07
N ILE A 202 -5.20 7.80 25.78
CA ILE A 202 -4.27 6.80 25.21
C ILE A 202 -4.94 5.99 24.10
N ALA A 203 -6.20 5.56 24.27
CA ALA A 203 -6.95 4.80 23.27
C ALA A 203 -7.17 5.61 21.99
N ALA A 204 -7.60 6.87 22.12
CA ALA A 204 -7.77 7.80 21.00
C ALA A 204 -6.44 8.08 20.29
N PHE A 205 -5.35 8.29 21.04
CA PHE A 205 -4.01 8.51 20.51
C PHE A 205 -3.50 7.31 19.70
N ALA A 206 -3.79 6.08 20.15
CA ALA A 206 -3.38 4.85 19.47
C ALA A 206 -4.11 4.61 18.15
N ASN A 207 -5.24 5.29 17.91
CA ASN A 207 -5.97 5.34 16.63
C ASN A 207 -6.13 3.96 15.97
N GLY A 208 -6.60 2.98 16.72
CA GLY A 208 -6.89 1.63 16.22
C GLY A 208 -5.76 0.62 16.33
N ASP A 209 -4.56 1.01 16.82
CA ASP A 209 -3.41 0.12 17.00
C ASP A 209 -3.25 -0.31 18.46
N ALA A 210 -3.55 -1.60 18.74
CA ALA A 210 -3.42 -2.17 20.08
C ALA A 210 -1.98 -2.18 20.62
N ARG A 211 -0.98 -2.33 19.73
CA ARG A 211 0.43 -2.33 20.13
C ARG A 211 0.86 -0.95 20.60
N THR A 212 0.45 0.09 19.87
CA THR A 212 0.70 1.49 20.24
C THR A 212 0.00 1.82 21.55
N ALA A 213 -1.27 1.43 21.75
CA ALA A 213 -2.00 1.66 22.98
C ALA A 213 -1.29 1.03 24.20
N LEU A 214 -0.93 -0.25 24.10
CA LEU A 214 -0.27 -0.97 25.20
C LEU A 214 1.14 -0.46 25.49
N ASN A 215 1.93 -0.12 24.46
CA ASN A 215 3.26 0.46 24.65
C ASN A 215 3.18 1.85 25.29
N THR A 216 2.21 2.68 24.91
CA THR A 216 2.00 3.99 25.52
C THR A 216 1.60 3.84 26.97
N LEU A 217 0.68 2.92 27.31
CA LEU A 217 0.33 2.62 28.70
C LEU A 217 1.55 2.15 29.50
N GLU A 218 2.35 1.23 28.95
CA GLU A 218 3.57 0.72 29.60
C GLU A 218 4.54 1.87 29.88
N MET A 219 4.76 2.78 28.93
CA MET A 219 5.58 3.97 29.13
C MET A 219 5.01 4.90 30.22
N CYS A 220 3.69 5.11 30.24
CA CYS A 220 3.05 5.94 31.26
C CYS A 220 3.23 5.35 32.66
N VAL A 221 3.06 4.05 32.83
CA VAL A 221 3.24 3.37 34.11
C VAL A 221 4.70 3.41 34.56
N LEU A 222 5.66 3.16 33.64
CA LEU A 222 7.10 3.20 33.99
C LEU A 222 7.61 4.60 34.36
N ASN A 223 6.96 5.65 33.86
CA ASN A 223 7.30 7.06 34.16
C ASN A 223 6.33 7.71 35.19
N GLY A 224 5.40 6.95 35.75
CA GLY A 224 4.50 7.41 36.78
C GLY A 224 5.22 7.70 38.11
N ALA A 225 4.64 8.56 38.90
CA ALA A 225 5.19 8.91 40.21
C ALA A 225 4.92 7.78 41.23
N LEU A 226 5.98 7.26 41.85
CA LEU A 226 5.88 6.25 42.92
C LEU A 226 5.65 6.94 44.24
N ASP A 227 4.58 6.60 44.94
CA ASP A 227 4.32 7.11 46.29
C ASP A 227 5.01 6.27 47.38
N ALA A 228 4.89 6.72 48.66
CA ALA A 228 5.48 6.03 49.81
C ALA A 228 4.85 4.65 50.10
N SER A 229 3.67 4.36 49.57
CA SER A 229 2.97 3.06 49.67
C SER A 229 3.33 2.08 48.58
N GLY A 230 4.08 2.52 47.55
CA GLY A 230 4.42 1.73 46.39
C GLY A 230 3.38 1.79 45.26
N ALA A 231 2.38 2.67 45.37
CA ALA A 231 1.41 2.91 44.32
C ALA A 231 1.99 3.88 43.24
N ILE A 232 1.67 3.63 42.00
CA ILE A 232 2.12 4.44 40.85
C ILE A 232 0.98 5.35 40.41
N THR A 233 1.20 6.65 40.50
CA THR A 233 0.24 7.65 39.99
C THR A 233 0.67 8.15 38.62
N VAL A 234 -0.22 8.01 37.64
CA VAL A 234 -0.01 8.49 36.25
C VAL A 234 -0.74 9.82 36.08
N SER A 235 0.03 10.93 36.09
CA SER A 235 -0.52 12.27 35.92
C SER A 235 -0.82 12.61 34.43
N LYS A 236 -1.60 13.67 34.22
CA LYS A 236 -1.88 14.23 32.89
C LYS A 236 -0.59 14.60 32.13
N GLU A 237 0.37 15.18 32.85
CA GLU A 237 1.67 15.58 32.32
C GLU A 237 2.47 14.35 31.84
N THR A 238 2.45 13.25 32.61
CA THR A 238 3.09 11.99 32.22
C THR A 238 2.47 11.43 30.97
N VAL A 239 1.14 11.42 30.87
CA VAL A 239 0.43 10.95 29.67
C VAL A 239 0.79 11.82 28.46
N ALA A 240 0.75 13.16 28.61
CA ALA A 240 1.10 14.09 27.55
C ALA A 240 2.54 13.88 27.06
N GLN A 241 3.51 13.70 27.96
CA GLN A 241 4.91 13.42 27.59
C GLN A 241 5.09 12.10 26.86
N CYS A 242 4.36 11.05 27.27
CA CYS A 242 4.40 9.74 26.60
C CYS A 242 3.74 9.76 25.22
N MET A 243 2.79 10.69 24.99
CA MET A 243 2.09 10.88 23.73
C MET A 243 2.75 11.94 22.83
N ASP A 244 3.73 12.72 23.31
CA ASP A 244 4.31 13.89 22.62
C ASP A 244 5.19 13.54 21.41
N ARG A 245 5.49 12.28 21.16
CA ARG A 245 5.91 11.84 19.83
C ARG A 245 4.66 11.68 18.98
N ARG A 246 4.36 12.70 18.19
CA ARG A 246 3.38 12.65 17.10
C ARG A 246 3.73 11.47 16.18
N SER A 247 3.38 10.28 16.60
CA SER A 247 3.23 9.14 15.73
C SER A 247 1.95 9.40 14.93
N LEU A 248 2.04 10.29 13.96
CA LEU A 248 1.04 10.31 12.92
C LEU A 248 1.04 8.91 12.34
N LEU A 249 -0.13 8.29 12.32
CA LEU A 249 -0.34 7.03 11.62
C LEU A 249 -0.12 7.28 10.13
N TYR A 250 1.13 7.23 9.77
CA TYR A 250 1.57 7.18 8.41
C TYR A 250 2.29 5.86 8.22
N ASP A 251 1.53 4.87 7.76
CA ASP A 251 2.12 3.65 7.24
C ASP A 251 2.63 3.95 5.83
N LYS A 252 3.95 4.09 5.70
CA LYS A 252 4.62 4.46 4.42
C LYS A 252 4.26 3.56 3.24
N ASN A 253 3.71 2.39 3.49
CA ASN A 253 3.35 1.41 2.47
C ASN A 253 1.92 0.87 2.67
N GLY A 254 1.09 1.48 3.51
CA GLY A 254 -0.25 1.02 3.83
C GLY A 254 -1.37 1.75 3.09
N GLU A 255 -2.60 1.44 3.43
CA GLU A 255 -3.81 2.02 2.83
C GLU A 255 -3.86 3.54 2.98
N GLU A 256 -3.39 4.09 4.12
CA GLU A 256 -3.37 5.53 4.39
C GLU A 256 -2.42 6.28 3.44
N HIS A 257 -1.28 5.69 3.08
CA HIS A 257 -0.38 6.21 2.05
C HIS A 257 -1.12 6.44 0.71
N TYR A 258 -1.88 5.41 0.24
CA TYR A 258 -2.65 5.52 -0.99
C TYR A 258 -3.83 6.49 -0.86
N ASN A 259 -4.46 6.55 0.31
CA ASN A 259 -5.57 7.47 0.58
C ASN A 259 -5.10 8.93 0.56
N LEU A 260 -3.97 9.26 1.19
CA LEU A 260 -3.43 10.61 1.23
C LEU A 260 -2.98 11.10 -0.14
N ILE A 261 -2.26 10.28 -0.91
CA ILE A 261 -1.87 10.66 -2.27
C ILE A 261 -3.09 10.79 -3.20
N SER A 262 -4.09 9.93 -3.02
CA SER A 262 -5.36 10.03 -3.76
C SER A 262 -6.14 11.29 -3.38
N ALA A 263 -6.16 11.67 -2.11
CA ALA A 263 -6.78 12.90 -1.64
C ALA A 263 -6.08 14.13 -2.21
N LEU A 264 -4.73 14.17 -2.20
CA LEU A 264 -3.93 15.22 -2.84
C LEU A 264 -4.29 15.37 -4.33
N HIS A 265 -4.28 14.28 -5.09
CA HIS A 265 -4.61 14.30 -6.52
C HIS A 265 -6.05 14.73 -6.77
N LYS A 266 -7.03 14.24 -6.00
CA LYS A 266 -8.44 14.64 -6.13
C LYS A 266 -8.66 16.11 -5.79
N SER A 267 -7.95 16.64 -4.79
CA SER A 267 -8.00 18.07 -4.45
C SER A 267 -7.46 18.94 -5.58
N MET A 268 -6.30 18.60 -6.14
CA MET A 268 -5.72 19.30 -7.28
C MET A 268 -6.63 19.21 -8.52
N ARG A 269 -7.24 18.03 -8.77
CA ARG A 269 -8.19 17.83 -9.88
C ARG A 269 -9.45 18.67 -9.72
N ASN A 270 -9.89 18.85 -8.48
CA ASN A 270 -11.03 19.70 -8.13
C ASN A 270 -10.67 21.21 -8.08
N SER A 271 -9.43 21.58 -8.39
CA SER A 271 -8.93 22.96 -8.31
C SER A 271 -9.06 23.58 -6.91
N ASP A 272 -8.83 22.76 -5.87
CA ASP A 272 -8.82 23.17 -4.47
C ASP A 272 -7.36 23.20 -3.95
N PRO A 273 -6.69 24.36 -4.00
CA PRO A 273 -5.30 24.50 -3.58
C PRO A 273 -5.13 24.36 -2.05
N ASP A 274 -6.13 24.77 -1.26
CA ASP A 274 -6.07 24.70 0.20
C ASP A 274 -6.09 23.24 0.68
N ALA A 275 -7.02 22.44 0.15
CA ALA A 275 -7.05 21.01 0.42
C ALA A 275 -5.79 20.30 -0.10
N ALA A 276 -5.27 20.70 -1.28
CA ALA A 276 -4.04 20.10 -1.82
C ALA A 276 -2.84 20.36 -0.90
N VAL A 277 -2.65 21.58 -0.42
CA VAL A 277 -1.57 21.94 0.52
C VAL A 277 -1.75 21.22 1.87
N TYR A 278 -2.99 21.08 2.36
CA TYR A 278 -3.28 20.34 3.58
C TYR A 278 -2.87 18.85 3.48
N TRP A 279 -3.30 18.17 2.43
CA TRP A 279 -2.96 16.75 2.24
C TRP A 279 -1.47 16.54 1.98
N LEU A 280 -0.83 17.46 1.26
CA LEU A 280 0.64 17.49 1.11
C LEU A 280 1.33 17.61 2.48
N GLY A 281 0.89 18.55 3.32
CA GLY A 281 1.42 18.73 4.68
C GLY A 281 1.28 17.47 5.52
N ARG A 282 0.10 16.81 5.45
CA ARG A 282 -0.16 15.53 6.13
C ARG A 282 0.80 14.42 5.68
N MET A 283 1.12 14.33 4.39
CA MET A 283 2.09 13.36 3.86
C MET A 283 3.50 13.65 4.36
N ILE A 284 3.93 14.90 4.34
CA ILE A 284 5.27 15.30 4.79
C ILE A 284 5.44 15.07 6.29
N ASP A 285 4.47 15.48 7.10
CA ASP A 285 4.46 15.32 8.54
C ASP A 285 4.42 13.84 8.95
N GLY A 286 3.73 12.99 8.15
CA GLY A 286 3.75 11.54 8.26
C GLY A 286 5.08 10.88 7.87
N GLY A 287 6.05 11.65 7.35
CA GLY A 287 7.38 11.18 6.98
C GLY A 287 7.43 10.53 5.59
N GLU A 288 6.51 10.89 4.68
CA GLU A 288 6.57 10.44 3.28
C GLU A 288 7.84 10.93 2.60
N ASN A 289 8.34 10.12 1.68
CA ASN A 289 9.50 10.50 0.88
C ASN A 289 9.14 11.67 -0.05
N PRO A 290 9.80 12.85 0.08
CA PRO A 290 9.48 14.01 -0.75
C PRO A 290 9.66 13.76 -2.25
N LEU A 291 10.60 12.88 -2.65
CA LEU A 291 10.78 12.48 -4.04
C LEU A 291 9.61 11.60 -4.55
N TYR A 292 8.98 10.82 -3.68
CA TYR A 292 7.76 10.09 -4.05
C TYR A 292 6.63 11.08 -4.33
N ILE A 293 6.38 12.03 -3.43
CA ILE A 293 5.36 13.07 -3.62
C ILE A 293 5.63 13.82 -4.92
N ALA A 294 6.87 14.27 -5.13
CA ALA A 294 7.26 15.00 -6.34
C ALA A 294 7.01 14.18 -7.63
N ARG A 295 7.33 12.87 -7.64
CA ARG A 295 7.01 11.98 -8.78
C ARG A 295 5.51 11.94 -9.07
N ARG A 296 4.69 11.94 -8.04
CA ARG A 296 3.23 11.94 -8.18
C ARG A 296 2.73 13.27 -8.77
N LEU A 297 3.33 14.40 -8.39
CA LEU A 297 3.05 15.71 -9.00
C LEU A 297 3.46 15.76 -10.48
N VAL A 298 4.63 15.19 -10.83
CA VAL A 298 5.06 15.07 -12.23
C VAL A 298 4.07 14.23 -13.05
N ARG A 299 3.61 13.10 -12.51
CA ARG A 299 2.57 12.28 -13.17
C ARG A 299 1.28 13.09 -13.38
N PHE A 300 0.80 13.77 -12.33
CA PHE A 300 -0.40 14.60 -12.40
C PHE A 300 -0.31 15.69 -13.46
N ALA A 301 0.85 16.35 -13.59
CA ALA A 301 1.07 17.40 -14.59
C ALA A 301 0.82 16.92 -16.03
N SER A 302 1.13 15.67 -16.34
CA SER A 302 0.88 15.10 -17.68
C SER A 302 -0.48 14.43 -17.81
N GLU A 303 -0.98 13.80 -16.75
CA GLU A 303 -2.22 13.01 -16.73
C GLU A 303 -3.47 13.89 -16.65
N ASP A 304 -3.45 14.91 -15.78
CA ASP A 304 -4.63 15.71 -15.45
C ASP A 304 -4.58 17.16 -15.97
N VAL A 305 -3.40 17.69 -16.25
CA VAL A 305 -3.22 19.02 -16.89
C VAL A 305 -2.87 18.86 -18.37
N GLY A 306 -1.93 17.98 -18.68
CA GLY A 306 -1.59 17.61 -20.04
C GLY A 306 -1.23 18.83 -20.91
N MET A 307 -1.80 18.88 -22.09
CA MET A 307 -1.58 19.95 -23.08
C MET A 307 -2.44 21.20 -22.85
N ALA A 308 -3.25 21.21 -21.79
CA ALA A 308 -3.99 22.43 -21.43
C ALA A 308 -3.06 23.52 -20.86
N ASP A 309 -1.95 23.10 -20.20
CA ASP A 309 -0.87 23.98 -19.75
C ASP A 309 0.46 23.23 -19.80
N SER A 310 1.25 23.48 -20.84
CA SER A 310 2.57 22.85 -21.05
C SER A 310 3.60 23.25 -19.99
N GLY A 311 3.40 24.35 -19.25
CA GLY A 311 4.24 24.79 -18.14
C GLY A 311 4.13 23.89 -16.90
N ALA A 312 3.00 23.19 -16.73
CA ALA A 312 2.73 22.34 -15.57
C ALA A 312 3.79 21.27 -15.37
N LEU A 313 4.18 20.57 -16.44
CA LEU A 313 5.23 19.54 -16.37
C LEU A 313 6.58 20.15 -15.97
N GLN A 314 6.93 21.32 -16.46
CA GLN A 314 8.18 22.02 -16.14
C GLN A 314 8.23 22.39 -14.65
N VAL A 315 7.14 22.94 -14.11
CA VAL A 315 7.03 23.29 -12.69
C VAL A 315 7.15 22.05 -11.80
N ALA A 316 6.48 20.97 -12.15
CA ALA A 316 6.52 19.71 -11.40
C ALA A 316 7.92 19.07 -11.42
N VAL A 317 8.60 19.09 -12.58
CA VAL A 317 9.99 18.58 -12.72
C VAL A 317 10.96 19.46 -11.94
N ALA A 318 10.81 20.80 -11.97
CA ALA A 318 11.64 21.71 -11.17
C ALA A 318 11.46 21.46 -9.67
N ALA A 319 10.23 21.22 -9.19
CA ALA A 319 9.97 20.85 -7.80
C ALA A 319 10.61 19.50 -7.44
N TYR A 320 10.58 18.49 -8.33
CA TYR A 320 11.27 17.22 -8.13
C TYR A 320 12.79 17.44 -7.97
N GLN A 321 13.40 18.23 -8.83
CA GLN A 321 14.84 18.56 -8.76
C GLN A 321 15.18 19.30 -7.47
N ALA A 322 14.36 20.28 -7.07
CA ALA A 322 14.54 20.99 -5.81
C ALA A 322 14.50 20.05 -4.61
N CYS A 323 13.54 19.08 -4.57
CA CYS A 323 13.49 18.07 -3.52
C CYS A 323 14.75 17.19 -3.50
N HIS A 324 15.30 16.88 -4.67
CA HIS A 324 16.50 16.06 -4.78
C HIS A 324 17.76 16.81 -4.25
N PHE A 325 17.85 18.11 -4.50
CA PHE A 325 19.02 18.93 -4.11
C PHE A 325 18.96 19.38 -2.66
N LEU A 326 17.78 19.76 -2.16
CA LEU A 326 17.64 20.40 -0.86
C LEU A 326 17.25 19.40 0.25
N GLY A 327 16.35 18.45 -0.06
CA GLY A 327 15.78 17.56 0.97
C GLY A 327 14.80 18.29 1.90
N LEU A 328 14.33 17.55 2.93
CA LEU A 328 13.49 18.11 3.99
C LEU A 328 14.36 18.79 5.05
N PRO A 329 13.89 19.89 5.69
CA PRO A 329 12.56 20.49 5.53
C PRO A 329 12.44 21.51 4.39
N GLU A 330 13.52 21.94 3.76
CA GLU A 330 13.56 23.09 2.86
C GLU A 330 12.72 22.87 1.58
N CYS A 331 12.62 21.62 1.09
CA CYS A 331 11.87 21.31 -0.13
C CYS A 331 10.33 21.39 0.03
N ASN A 332 9.80 21.55 1.25
CA ASN A 332 8.36 21.64 1.52
C ASN A 332 7.67 22.73 0.69
N VAL A 333 8.28 23.91 0.61
CA VAL A 333 7.74 25.07 -0.11
C VAL A 333 7.70 24.81 -1.62
N HIS A 334 8.69 24.08 -2.14
CA HIS A 334 8.76 23.75 -3.58
C HIS A 334 7.67 22.74 -3.97
N LEU A 335 7.37 21.78 -3.09
CA LEU A 335 6.25 20.84 -3.26
C LEU A 335 4.91 21.58 -3.19
N ALA A 336 4.75 22.50 -2.22
CA ALA A 336 3.54 23.32 -2.09
C ALA A 336 3.35 24.22 -3.31
N HIS A 337 4.42 24.85 -3.83
CA HIS A 337 4.38 25.64 -5.06
C HIS A 337 3.84 24.81 -6.24
N ALA A 338 4.39 23.60 -6.46
CA ALA A 338 3.90 22.74 -7.53
C ALA A 338 2.45 22.29 -7.31
N ALA A 339 2.06 21.93 -6.07
CA ALA A 339 0.69 21.54 -5.76
C ALA A 339 -0.32 22.65 -6.03
N VAL A 340 -0.02 23.88 -5.62
CA VAL A 340 -0.87 25.06 -5.88
C VAL A 340 -0.94 25.34 -7.37
N TYR A 341 0.22 25.36 -8.07
CA TYR A 341 0.23 25.57 -9.52
C TYR A 341 -0.64 24.55 -10.25
N LEU A 342 -0.45 23.27 -9.96
CA LEU A 342 -1.22 22.17 -10.55
C LEU A 342 -2.72 22.23 -10.19
N SER A 343 -3.05 22.72 -9.01
CA SER A 343 -4.45 22.95 -8.61
C SER A 343 -5.12 24.02 -9.48
N MET A 344 -4.39 25.10 -9.78
CA MET A 344 -4.94 26.24 -10.52
C MET A 344 -4.80 26.11 -12.05
N ALA A 345 -3.97 25.22 -12.55
CA ALA A 345 -3.81 24.97 -13.98
C ALA A 345 -5.13 24.45 -14.59
N PRO A 346 -5.44 24.80 -15.86
CA PRO A 346 -6.56 24.19 -16.59
C PRO A 346 -6.36 22.68 -16.71
N LYS A 347 -7.44 21.91 -16.68
CA LYS A 347 -7.39 20.45 -16.64
C LYS A 347 -7.68 19.83 -18.01
N SER A 348 -6.89 18.83 -18.39
CA SER A 348 -7.14 17.97 -19.53
C SER A 348 -6.53 16.58 -19.30
N ASN A 349 -7.32 15.55 -19.50
CA ASN A 349 -6.90 14.16 -19.49
C ASN A 349 -6.78 13.57 -20.90
N ALA A 350 -6.77 14.41 -21.94
CA ALA A 350 -6.76 13.96 -23.34
C ALA A 350 -5.57 13.05 -23.67
N LEU A 351 -4.40 13.28 -23.06
CA LEU A 351 -3.20 12.45 -23.25
C LEU A 351 -3.37 11.07 -22.59
N GLU A 352 -3.92 11.01 -21.39
CA GLU A 352 -4.16 9.76 -20.67
C GLU A 352 -5.17 8.89 -21.44
N VAL A 353 -6.27 9.50 -21.91
CA VAL A 353 -7.27 8.80 -22.75
C VAL A 353 -6.63 8.27 -24.00
N ALA A 354 -5.85 9.09 -24.73
CA ALA A 354 -5.15 8.67 -25.95
C ALA A 354 -4.20 7.50 -25.71
N CYS A 355 -3.42 7.52 -24.61
CA CYS A 355 -2.52 6.42 -24.25
C CYS A 355 -3.28 5.12 -23.95
N ASN A 356 -4.42 5.22 -23.25
CA ASN A 356 -5.25 4.07 -22.91
C ASN A 356 -5.90 3.45 -24.15
N GLU A 357 -6.42 4.26 -25.07
CA GLU A 357 -6.97 3.78 -26.34
C GLU A 357 -5.92 3.10 -27.22
N VAL A 358 -4.72 3.69 -27.34
CA VAL A 358 -3.60 3.05 -28.05
C VAL A 358 -3.22 1.71 -27.41
N SER A 359 -3.17 1.65 -26.09
CA SER A 359 -2.85 0.41 -25.36
C SER A 359 -3.90 -0.67 -25.57
N ALA A 360 -5.18 -0.30 -25.62
CA ALA A 360 -6.28 -1.21 -25.91
C ALA A 360 -6.15 -1.78 -27.34
N ASP A 361 -5.99 -0.92 -28.34
CA ASP A 361 -5.84 -1.36 -29.74
C ASP A 361 -4.61 -2.28 -29.94
N ILE A 362 -3.47 -1.99 -29.27
CA ILE A 362 -2.27 -2.84 -29.29
C ILE A 362 -2.53 -4.22 -28.65
N SER A 363 -3.33 -4.28 -27.59
CA SER A 363 -3.61 -5.54 -26.88
C SER A 363 -4.66 -6.41 -27.58
N GLU A 364 -5.61 -5.79 -28.28
CA GLU A 364 -6.74 -6.47 -28.92
C GLU A 364 -6.47 -6.92 -30.36
N MET A 365 -5.49 -6.30 -31.03
CA MET A 365 -5.20 -6.59 -32.43
C MET A 365 -3.82 -7.23 -32.62
N PRO A 366 -3.65 -8.08 -33.67
CA PRO A 366 -2.33 -8.51 -34.11
C PRO A 366 -1.44 -7.31 -34.43
N ALA A 367 -0.14 -7.43 -34.17
CA ALA A 367 0.82 -6.37 -34.46
C ALA A 367 0.78 -6.03 -36.00
N GLU A 368 0.28 -4.84 -36.29
CA GLU A 368 0.24 -4.34 -37.69
C GLU A 368 1.63 -3.85 -38.11
N PRO A 369 2.05 -4.15 -39.33
CA PRO A 369 3.34 -3.70 -39.81
C PRO A 369 3.37 -2.18 -40.04
N VAL A 370 4.53 -1.57 -39.82
CA VAL A 370 4.75 -0.15 -40.14
C VAL A 370 4.49 0.07 -41.62
N PRO A 371 3.71 1.07 -42.02
CA PRO A 371 3.46 1.39 -43.44
C PRO A 371 4.76 1.58 -44.25
N MET A 372 4.82 1.07 -45.46
CA MET A 372 6.04 1.03 -46.29
C MET A 372 6.65 2.41 -46.51
N GLN A 373 5.82 3.43 -46.70
CA GLN A 373 6.25 4.81 -46.96
C GLN A 373 7.00 5.45 -45.80
N ILE A 374 6.75 5.04 -44.55
CA ILE A 374 7.44 5.58 -43.37
C ILE A 374 8.51 4.64 -42.80
N ARG A 375 8.79 3.51 -43.46
CA ARG A 375 9.90 2.63 -43.10
C ARG A 375 11.23 3.24 -43.48
N ASN A 376 12.20 3.15 -42.60
CA ASN A 376 13.56 3.60 -42.88
C ASN A 376 14.26 2.61 -43.86
N ALA A 377 14.97 3.11 -44.87
CA ALA A 377 15.64 2.33 -45.89
C ALA A 377 17.17 2.61 -45.94
N PRO A 378 17.95 2.22 -44.92
CA PRO A 378 19.38 2.52 -44.85
C PRO A 378 20.24 1.76 -45.87
N THR A 379 19.74 0.65 -46.45
CA THR A 379 20.47 -0.16 -47.44
C THR A 379 19.82 -0.12 -48.82
N SER A 380 20.60 -0.41 -49.89
CA SER A 380 20.08 -0.52 -51.25
C SER A 380 19.00 -1.59 -51.37
N LEU A 381 19.23 -2.73 -50.75
CA LEU A 381 18.26 -3.84 -50.74
C LEU A 381 16.90 -3.42 -50.14
N MET A 382 16.90 -2.63 -49.05
CA MET A 382 15.66 -2.12 -48.46
C MET A 382 14.95 -1.13 -49.39
N LYS A 383 15.71 -0.28 -50.11
CA LYS A 383 15.15 0.63 -51.11
C LYS A 383 14.53 -0.14 -52.28
N GLU A 384 15.20 -1.19 -52.77
CA GLU A 384 14.69 -2.09 -53.81
C GLU A 384 13.43 -2.83 -53.34
N ALA A 385 13.36 -3.21 -52.06
CA ALA A 385 12.19 -3.80 -51.46
C ALA A 385 11.03 -2.79 -51.21
N GLY A 386 11.20 -1.52 -51.59
CA GLY A 386 10.16 -0.49 -51.54
C GLY A 386 10.04 0.25 -50.19
N TYR A 387 11.01 0.09 -49.30
CA TYR A 387 11.00 0.83 -48.01
C TYR A 387 11.22 2.32 -48.28
N GLY A 388 10.39 3.17 -47.66
CA GLY A 388 10.40 4.62 -47.84
C GLY A 388 9.84 5.10 -49.18
N LYS A 389 9.31 4.19 -50.03
CA LYS A 389 8.68 4.58 -51.29
C LYS A 389 7.41 5.38 -51.04
N GLY A 390 7.33 6.59 -51.60
CA GLY A 390 6.21 7.49 -51.39
C GLY A 390 6.31 8.35 -50.14
N TYR A 391 7.45 8.34 -49.43
CA TYR A 391 7.69 9.24 -48.31
C TYR A 391 7.72 10.70 -48.78
N ILE A 392 6.95 11.55 -48.12
CA ILE A 392 6.90 13.00 -48.37
C ILE A 392 7.53 13.69 -47.18
N TYR A 393 8.67 14.34 -47.40
CA TYR A 393 9.31 15.12 -46.35
C TYR A 393 8.55 16.43 -46.14
N ALA A 394 7.87 16.57 -44.99
CA ALA A 394 6.97 17.68 -44.75
C ALA A 394 7.65 19.06 -44.85
N HIS A 395 8.96 19.16 -44.59
CA HIS A 395 9.70 20.40 -44.74
C HIS A 395 9.85 20.87 -46.19
N ASP A 396 9.68 19.98 -47.15
CA ASP A 396 9.74 20.31 -48.58
C ASP A 396 8.39 20.79 -49.14
N THR A 397 7.30 20.64 -48.35
CA THR A 397 5.98 21.14 -48.72
C THR A 397 5.79 22.60 -48.31
N GLU A 398 4.91 23.35 -48.98
CA GLU A 398 4.61 24.74 -48.69
C GLU A 398 4.00 24.89 -47.29
N GLU A 399 3.04 24.05 -46.94
CA GLU A 399 2.33 24.07 -45.69
C GLU A 399 3.11 23.43 -44.53
N LYS A 400 4.28 22.83 -44.79
CA LYS A 400 5.10 22.06 -43.82
C LYS A 400 4.35 20.87 -43.17
N ILE A 401 3.35 20.35 -43.84
CA ILE A 401 2.58 19.15 -43.53
C ILE A 401 2.37 18.30 -44.79
N SER A 402 1.99 17.04 -44.64
CA SER A 402 1.69 16.16 -45.77
C SER A 402 0.37 15.43 -45.59
N LYS A 403 -0.21 14.97 -46.68
CA LYS A 403 -1.41 14.10 -46.69
C LYS A 403 -1.08 12.62 -46.55
N MET A 404 0.20 12.30 -46.32
CA MET A 404 0.68 10.93 -46.22
C MET A 404 0.06 10.20 -45.00
N GLN A 405 -0.41 8.96 -45.25
CA GLN A 405 -0.91 8.07 -44.21
C GLN A 405 0.27 7.55 -43.35
N CYS A 406 0.17 7.76 -42.02
CA CYS A 406 1.19 7.34 -41.04
C CYS A 406 0.74 6.20 -40.15
N LEU A 407 -0.56 5.98 -39.97
CA LEU A 407 -1.08 4.81 -39.25
C LEU A 407 -1.13 3.57 -40.20
N PRO A 408 -1.06 2.36 -39.65
CA PRO A 408 -1.34 1.14 -40.39
C PRO A 408 -2.73 1.18 -41.06
N ASP A 409 -2.90 0.46 -42.17
CA ASP A 409 -4.13 0.52 -42.97
C ASP A 409 -5.40 0.18 -42.19
N LYS A 410 -5.32 -0.76 -41.24
CA LYS A 410 -6.46 -1.12 -40.39
C LYS A 410 -6.80 -0.03 -39.35
N LEU A 411 -5.86 0.86 -39.06
CA LEU A 411 -6.00 1.94 -38.06
C LEU A 411 -6.10 3.32 -38.72
N LYS A 412 -6.15 3.41 -40.07
CA LYS A 412 -6.09 4.68 -40.79
C LYS A 412 -7.14 5.68 -40.37
N ASP A 413 -8.32 5.22 -39.98
CA ASP A 413 -9.46 6.03 -39.57
C ASP A 413 -9.52 6.27 -38.03
N ARG A 414 -8.55 5.71 -37.29
CA ARG A 414 -8.45 5.92 -35.82
C ARG A 414 -7.99 7.32 -35.52
N THR A 415 -8.58 7.86 -34.44
CA THR A 415 -8.15 9.12 -33.83
C THR A 415 -7.98 8.84 -32.35
N TYR A 416 -6.81 9.09 -31.81
CA TYR A 416 -6.49 8.87 -30.39
C TYR A 416 -6.47 10.18 -29.62
N TYR A 417 -5.88 11.24 -30.17
CA TYR A 417 -5.77 12.50 -29.49
C TYR A 417 -6.97 13.42 -29.80
N HIS A 418 -7.79 13.65 -28.76
CA HIS A 418 -8.96 14.50 -28.79
C HIS A 418 -8.73 15.70 -27.85
N PRO A 419 -8.12 16.80 -28.34
CA PRO A 419 -7.84 17.95 -27.51
C PRO A 419 -9.09 18.56 -26.92
N GLY A 420 -9.01 18.96 -25.65
CA GLY A 420 -10.07 19.68 -24.96
C GLY A 420 -10.22 21.13 -25.41
N VAL A 421 -11.01 21.88 -24.64
CA VAL A 421 -11.29 23.31 -24.92
C VAL A 421 -10.68 24.22 -23.86
N GLN A 422 -9.95 23.68 -22.89
CA GLN A 422 -9.34 24.40 -21.77
C GLN A 422 -7.91 24.82 -22.11
N GLY A 423 -7.50 25.98 -21.61
CA GLY A 423 -6.14 26.47 -21.69
C GLY A 423 -5.56 26.48 -23.12
N GLU A 424 -4.34 25.97 -23.30
CA GLU A 424 -3.66 25.91 -24.59
C GLU A 424 -4.30 24.92 -25.56
N GLU A 425 -5.02 23.89 -25.08
CA GLU A 425 -5.67 22.91 -25.96
C GLU A 425 -6.74 23.52 -26.86
N ALA A 426 -7.36 24.62 -26.47
CA ALA A 426 -8.28 25.34 -27.37
C ALA A 426 -7.59 25.76 -28.68
N ARG A 427 -6.34 26.25 -28.59
CA ARG A 427 -5.52 26.63 -29.76
C ARG A 427 -5.07 25.40 -30.55
N ILE A 428 -4.66 24.34 -29.82
CA ILE A 428 -4.26 23.07 -30.43
C ILE A 428 -5.42 22.44 -31.19
N SER A 429 -6.62 22.42 -30.60
CA SER A 429 -7.85 21.91 -31.20
C SER A 429 -8.19 22.64 -32.50
N LYS A 430 -8.12 23.97 -32.50
CA LYS A 430 -8.32 24.78 -33.71
C LYS A 430 -7.32 24.38 -34.80
N ARG A 431 -6.02 24.35 -34.47
CA ARG A 431 -4.97 24.00 -35.43
C ARG A 431 -5.12 22.59 -35.97
N LEU A 432 -5.45 21.63 -35.11
CA LEU A 432 -5.68 20.24 -35.53
C LEU A 432 -6.85 20.10 -36.49
N ASN A 433 -7.95 20.83 -36.25
CA ASN A 433 -9.10 20.85 -37.15
C ASN A 433 -8.78 21.47 -38.52
N GLU A 434 -7.98 22.54 -38.55
CA GLU A 434 -7.47 23.13 -39.80
C GLU A 434 -6.64 22.10 -40.60
N ILE A 435 -5.72 21.37 -39.94
CA ILE A 435 -4.90 20.32 -40.54
C ILE A 435 -5.77 19.17 -41.08
N ARG A 436 -6.74 18.70 -40.29
CA ARG A 436 -7.65 17.62 -40.69
C ARG A 436 -8.49 18.05 -41.91
N LYS A 437 -9.02 19.28 -41.92
CA LYS A 437 -9.74 19.82 -43.05
C LYS A 437 -8.87 19.84 -44.31
N TRP A 438 -7.66 20.40 -44.20
CA TRP A 438 -6.70 20.46 -45.30
C TRP A 438 -6.32 19.05 -45.84
N ARG A 439 -6.15 18.06 -44.98
CA ARG A 439 -5.87 16.69 -45.40
C ARG A 439 -7.01 16.04 -46.15
N ASN A 440 -8.25 16.40 -45.85
CA ASN A 440 -9.46 15.86 -46.49
C ASN A 440 -9.89 16.64 -47.72
N GLU A 441 -9.29 17.79 -48.03
CA GLU A 441 -9.48 18.51 -49.29
C GLU A 441 -8.86 17.70 -50.44
N PRO A 442 -9.56 17.61 -51.61
CA PRO A 442 -9.12 16.80 -52.73
C PRO A 442 -7.78 17.24 -53.34
#